data_a15a7a6cf28f9895e3370fdbd56425be
#
_entry.id   a15a7a6cf28f9895e3370fdbd56425be
#
_cell.length_a   1.000
_cell.length_b   1.000
_cell.length_c   1.000
_cell.angle_alpha   90.00
_cell.angle_beta   90.00
_cell.angle_gamma   90.00
#
_symmetry.space_group_name_H-M   'P 1'
#
loop_
_entity.id
_entity.type
_entity.pdbx_description
1 polymer ?
#
loop_
_entity_poly.entity_id
_entity_poly.type
_entity_poly.pdbx_seq_one_letter_code
_entity_poly.pdbx_strand_id
1 'polypeptide(L)'
;MKRRWIIGAALLAAVALAQASLKLIVNGQPSTLPAVTVNGATYIPLSALERAGAKVTRTAAGLTLTLPGGSSAIPGQTAGGANQRVSLEGCIGETLFNGIWRLTVKSVKAINRYNGQQLGYSLNLEWKNGAKVTADALNTGVKNLNLVLSDGTVLQTDNVQSLTYKTLPQGAGANLELTFYAASGVTADKLGKPDKFLVEIDPLVLKNTGVATAYTTPNPSFRVRLDCQK
;
A
#
# COMPACT_ATOMS: atom_id res chain seq x y z
N MET A 1 -64.22 -29.48 -52.10
CA MET A 1 -62.94 -29.70 -51.42
C MET A 1 -62.42 -28.36 -50.95
N LYS A 2 -62.50 -28.05 -49.63
CA LYS A 2 -62.09 -26.76 -49.09
C LYS A 2 -60.71 -26.96 -48.37
N ARG A 3 -59.65 -26.38 -48.89
CA ARG A 3 -58.32 -26.39 -48.30
C ARG A 3 -58.23 -25.28 -47.24
N ARG A 4 -58.08 -25.67 -45.97
CA ARG A 4 -57.81 -24.74 -44.86
C ARG A 4 -56.31 -24.52 -44.74
N TRP A 5 -55.87 -23.27 -44.89
CA TRP A 5 -54.52 -22.86 -44.60
C TRP A 5 -54.44 -22.47 -43.09
N ILE A 6 -53.59 -23.15 -42.35
CA ILE A 6 -53.27 -22.80 -40.97
C ILE A 6 -52.04 -21.93 -41.03
N ILE A 7 -52.21 -20.65 -40.73
CA ILE A 7 -51.07 -19.70 -40.55
C ILE A 7 -50.59 -19.87 -39.12
N GLY A 8 -49.42 -20.49 -38.94
CA GLY A 8 -48.70 -20.61 -37.69
C GLY A 8 -48.04 -19.26 -37.36
N ALA A 9 -48.55 -18.53 -36.36
CA ALA A 9 -47.89 -17.36 -35.83
C ALA A 9 -46.75 -17.81 -34.89
N ALA A 10 -45.51 -17.62 -35.34
CA ALA A 10 -44.34 -17.83 -34.50
C ALA A 10 -44.20 -16.61 -33.54
N LEU A 11 -44.52 -16.80 -32.25
CA LEU A 11 -44.22 -15.83 -31.20
C LEU A 11 -42.72 -15.85 -30.95
N LEU A 12 -42.04 -14.83 -31.43
CA LEU A 12 -40.68 -14.50 -30.98
C LEU A 12 -40.76 -13.87 -29.58
N ALA A 13 -40.50 -14.64 -28.54
CA ALA A 13 -40.31 -14.13 -27.20
C ALA A 13 -38.95 -13.43 -27.13
N ALA A 14 -38.93 -12.12 -27.21
CA ALA A 14 -37.76 -11.30 -26.89
C ALA A 14 -37.48 -11.41 -25.40
N VAL A 15 -36.48 -12.17 -25.01
CA VAL A 15 -35.97 -12.20 -23.63
C VAL A 15 -35.24 -10.89 -23.39
N ALA A 16 -35.93 -9.92 -22.80
CA ALA A 16 -35.32 -8.70 -22.27
C ALA A 16 -34.45 -9.09 -21.07
N LEU A 17 -33.16 -9.17 -21.24
CA LEU A 17 -32.19 -9.28 -20.15
C LEU A 17 -32.31 -8.00 -19.35
N ALA A 18 -32.93 -8.06 -18.18
CA ALA A 18 -32.99 -6.97 -17.23
C ALA A 18 -31.57 -6.69 -16.74
N GLN A 19 -30.94 -5.67 -17.28
CA GLN A 19 -29.66 -5.19 -16.80
C GLN A 19 -29.91 -4.39 -15.53
N ALA A 20 -29.41 -4.87 -14.39
CA ALA A 20 -29.44 -4.11 -13.16
C ALA A 20 -28.51 -2.90 -13.28
N SER A 21 -29.07 -1.70 -13.25
CA SER A 21 -28.29 -0.46 -13.22
C SER A 21 -28.03 -0.05 -11.77
N LEU A 22 -26.75 0.21 -11.46
CA LEU A 22 -26.31 0.65 -10.14
C LEU A 22 -25.97 2.14 -10.19
N LYS A 23 -26.40 2.89 -9.17
CA LYS A 23 -26.01 4.30 -9.03
C LYS A 23 -24.48 4.38 -8.88
N LEU A 24 -23.83 5.08 -9.79
CA LEU A 24 -22.38 5.27 -9.80
C LEU A 24 -22.04 6.60 -9.12
N ILE A 25 -21.15 6.57 -8.13
CA ILE A 25 -20.57 7.75 -7.48
C ILE A 25 -19.07 7.73 -7.76
N VAL A 26 -18.54 8.81 -8.36
CA VAL A 26 -17.11 8.95 -8.66
C VAL A 26 -16.60 10.21 -7.96
N ASN A 27 -15.54 10.07 -7.14
CA ASN A 27 -14.97 11.17 -6.34
C ASN A 27 -16.01 11.89 -5.46
N GLY A 28 -16.97 11.13 -4.89
CA GLY A 28 -18.05 11.68 -4.05
C GLY A 28 -19.18 12.37 -4.83
N GLN A 29 -19.10 12.48 -6.17
CA GLN A 29 -20.12 13.07 -7.02
C GLN A 29 -20.93 11.98 -7.76
N PRO A 30 -22.28 12.09 -7.80
CA PRO A 30 -23.10 11.16 -8.56
C PRO A 30 -22.85 11.31 -10.05
N SER A 31 -22.58 10.18 -10.72
CA SER A 31 -22.43 10.12 -12.17
C SER A 31 -23.81 10.14 -12.85
N THR A 32 -23.92 10.81 -13.98
CA THR A 32 -25.12 10.75 -14.85
C THR A 32 -25.27 9.42 -15.58
N LEU A 33 -24.19 8.62 -15.63
CA LEU A 33 -24.18 7.30 -16.25
C LEU A 33 -24.09 6.23 -15.16
N PRO A 34 -25.05 5.28 -15.10
CA PRO A 34 -25.02 4.22 -14.12
C PRO A 34 -23.94 3.18 -14.44
N ALA A 35 -23.48 2.46 -13.42
CA ALA A 35 -22.78 1.20 -13.65
C ALA A 35 -23.81 0.11 -14.01
N VAL A 36 -23.40 -0.84 -14.85
CA VAL A 36 -24.24 -1.95 -15.30
C VAL A 36 -23.64 -3.29 -14.92
N THR A 37 -24.48 -4.22 -14.48
CA THR A 37 -24.04 -5.59 -14.18
C THR A 37 -24.47 -6.50 -15.32
N VAL A 38 -23.50 -7.18 -15.93
CA VAL A 38 -23.71 -8.16 -17.01
C VAL A 38 -23.01 -9.46 -16.60
N ASN A 39 -23.75 -10.55 -16.58
CA ASN A 39 -23.22 -11.88 -16.23
C ASN A 39 -22.45 -11.91 -14.88
N GLY A 40 -22.94 -11.17 -13.88
CA GLY A 40 -22.32 -11.08 -12.55
C GLY A 40 -21.10 -10.15 -12.47
N ALA A 41 -20.64 -9.58 -13.58
CA ALA A 41 -19.56 -8.59 -13.60
C ALA A 41 -20.14 -7.17 -13.70
N THR A 42 -19.63 -6.26 -12.87
CA THR A 42 -20.05 -4.85 -12.89
C THR A 42 -19.13 -4.03 -13.79
N TYR A 43 -19.72 -3.36 -14.77
CA TYR A 43 -19.02 -2.51 -15.73
C TYR A 43 -19.31 -1.04 -15.45
N ILE A 44 -18.25 -0.23 -15.46
CA ILE A 44 -18.35 1.22 -15.31
C ILE A 44 -18.14 1.84 -16.69
N PRO A 45 -19.06 2.73 -17.14
CA PRO A 45 -18.88 3.44 -18.39
C PRO A 45 -17.60 4.27 -18.39
N LEU A 46 -16.76 4.08 -19.40
CA LEU A 46 -15.48 4.78 -19.51
C LEU A 46 -15.66 6.30 -19.53
N SER A 47 -16.73 6.76 -20.20
CA SER A 47 -17.11 8.17 -20.24
C SER A 47 -17.50 8.76 -18.87
N ALA A 48 -17.93 7.94 -17.90
CA ALA A 48 -18.13 8.41 -16.52
C ALA A 48 -16.80 8.71 -15.83
N LEU A 49 -15.78 7.90 -16.11
CA LEU A 49 -14.42 8.12 -15.62
C LEU A 49 -13.75 9.32 -16.30
N GLU A 50 -13.92 9.47 -17.62
CA GLU A 50 -13.42 10.63 -18.38
C GLU A 50 -14.01 11.94 -17.87
N ARG A 51 -15.32 11.99 -17.58
CA ARG A 51 -15.96 13.17 -16.97
C ARG A 51 -15.46 13.49 -15.56
N ALA A 52 -15.05 12.45 -14.84
CA ALA A 52 -14.39 12.61 -13.55
C ALA A 52 -12.90 12.97 -13.70
N GLY A 53 -12.46 13.26 -14.95
CA GLY A 53 -11.14 13.74 -15.30
C GLY A 53 -10.12 12.65 -15.62
N ALA A 54 -10.52 11.37 -15.78
CA ALA A 54 -9.62 10.31 -16.20
C ALA A 54 -9.12 10.54 -17.65
N LYS A 55 -7.83 10.34 -17.89
CA LYS A 55 -7.26 10.29 -19.24
C LYS A 55 -7.32 8.85 -19.76
N VAL A 56 -7.97 8.67 -20.91
CA VAL A 56 -8.06 7.39 -21.61
C VAL A 56 -7.21 7.47 -22.88
N THR A 57 -6.21 6.61 -22.95
CA THR A 57 -5.38 6.46 -24.17
C THR A 57 -5.65 5.09 -24.76
N ARG A 58 -6.11 5.06 -26.03
CA ARG A 58 -6.32 3.84 -26.79
C ARG A 58 -5.15 3.63 -27.73
N THR A 59 -4.53 2.45 -27.66
CA THR A 59 -3.46 2.03 -28.55
C THR A 59 -3.83 0.70 -29.20
N ALA A 60 -3.12 0.29 -30.24
CA ALA A 60 -3.32 -1.03 -30.86
C ALA A 60 -3.07 -2.18 -29.86
N ALA A 61 -2.27 -1.95 -28.83
CA ALA A 61 -1.95 -2.94 -27.79
C ALA A 61 -2.97 -2.97 -26.63
N GLY A 62 -3.89 -2.01 -26.53
CA GLY A 62 -4.88 -1.98 -25.46
C GLY A 62 -5.32 -0.57 -25.03
N LEU A 63 -5.96 -0.51 -23.87
CA LEU A 63 -6.51 0.70 -23.26
C LEU A 63 -5.73 1.04 -21.99
N THR A 64 -5.18 2.25 -21.93
CA THR A 64 -4.56 2.79 -20.72
C THR A 64 -5.49 3.82 -20.09
N LEU A 65 -5.80 3.62 -18.82
CA LEU A 65 -6.62 4.53 -18.03
C LEU A 65 -5.74 5.20 -16.97
N THR A 66 -5.61 6.52 -17.03
CA THR A 66 -4.97 7.33 -16.00
C THR A 66 -6.04 8.13 -15.28
N LEU A 67 -6.29 7.82 -14.02
CA LEU A 67 -7.26 8.54 -13.20
C LEU A 67 -6.65 9.87 -12.75
N PRO A 68 -7.31 11.03 -12.96
CA PRO A 68 -6.85 12.29 -12.41
C PRO A 68 -6.99 12.24 -10.92
N GLY A 69 -5.90 12.50 -10.22
CA GLY A 69 -5.97 12.59 -8.78
C GLY A 69 -6.68 11.40 -8.14
N GLY A 70 -6.44 10.19 -8.61
CA GLY A 70 -6.65 8.98 -7.83
C GLY A 70 -5.84 8.98 -6.54
N SER A 71 -5.33 10.13 -6.22
CA SER A 71 -4.92 10.61 -4.92
C SER A 71 -6.07 11.42 -4.31
N SER A 72 -7.10 10.76 -3.84
CA SER A 72 -7.16 10.78 -2.37
C SER A 72 -5.91 10.02 -1.92
N ALA A 73 -4.75 10.55 -2.28
CA ALA A 73 -3.52 10.25 -1.60
C ALA A 73 -3.82 10.58 -0.15
N ILE A 74 -4.06 9.56 0.64
CA ILE A 74 -3.76 9.65 2.06
C ILE A 74 -2.40 10.31 2.05
N PRO A 75 -2.24 11.52 2.63
CA PRO A 75 -0.99 12.25 2.54
C PRO A 75 0.15 11.29 2.88
N GLY A 76 1.10 11.08 1.98
CA GLY A 76 2.18 10.14 2.14
C GLY A 76 2.01 8.76 1.46
N GLN A 77 1.00 8.51 0.62
CA GLN A 77 0.90 7.25 -0.13
C GLN A 77 1.35 7.45 -1.58
N THR A 78 2.51 6.92 -1.93
CA THR A 78 3.03 6.95 -3.31
C THR A 78 2.73 5.62 -3.99
N ALA A 79 2.20 5.69 -5.21
CA ALA A 79 2.09 4.50 -6.06
C ALA A 79 3.50 3.97 -6.33
N GLY A 80 3.79 2.76 -5.90
CA GLY A 80 5.06 2.10 -6.23
C GLY A 80 5.20 1.95 -7.75
N GLY A 81 6.43 2.00 -8.27
CA GLY A 81 6.74 1.59 -9.64
C GLY A 81 6.27 0.15 -9.90
N ALA A 82 6.33 -0.30 -11.16
CA ALA A 82 5.76 -1.55 -11.65
C ALA A 82 6.03 -2.82 -10.81
N ASN A 83 7.05 -2.81 -9.93
CA ASN A 83 7.43 -3.90 -9.04
C ASN A 83 7.46 -3.49 -7.55
N GLN A 84 6.91 -2.34 -7.17
CA GLN A 84 6.93 -1.89 -5.78
C GLN A 84 5.54 -1.95 -5.17
N ARG A 85 5.45 -2.53 -3.97
CA ARG A 85 4.22 -2.47 -3.16
C ARG A 85 3.87 -1.02 -2.85
N VAL A 86 2.59 -0.68 -2.98
CA VAL A 86 2.06 0.58 -2.46
C VAL A 86 2.32 0.63 -0.95
N SER A 87 2.82 1.75 -0.46
CA SER A 87 3.15 1.98 0.95
C SER A 87 2.90 3.44 1.31
N LEU A 88 2.80 3.74 2.60
CA LEU A 88 2.87 5.11 3.08
C LEU A 88 4.31 5.58 2.94
N GLU A 89 4.53 6.70 2.25
CA GLU A 89 5.86 7.21 1.95
C GLU A 89 6.07 8.61 2.55
N GLY A 90 7.29 8.87 3.03
CA GLY A 90 7.71 10.17 3.54
C GLY A 90 9.22 10.25 3.68
N CYS A 91 9.73 11.39 4.17
CA CYS A 91 11.14 11.68 4.39
C CYS A 91 11.55 11.50 5.85
N ILE A 92 12.87 11.58 6.13
CA ILE A 92 13.39 11.68 7.51
C ILE A 92 12.73 12.88 8.22
N GLY A 93 12.33 12.69 9.48
CA GLY A 93 11.65 13.68 10.30
C GLY A 93 10.14 13.70 10.13
N GLU A 94 9.61 13.09 9.08
CA GLU A 94 8.18 13.01 8.84
C GLU A 94 7.52 11.87 9.62
N THR A 95 6.35 12.13 10.20
CA THR A 95 5.57 11.11 10.92
C THR A 95 4.56 10.48 9.96
N LEU A 96 4.72 9.19 9.68
CA LEU A 96 3.78 8.39 8.92
C LEU A 96 2.80 7.68 9.85
N PHE A 97 1.52 7.61 9.44
CA PHE A 97 0.47 6.95 10.22
C PHE A 97 -0.40 6.06 9.36
N ASN A 98 -0.55 4.79 9.76
CA ASN A 98 -1.33 3.80 9.00
C ASN A 98 -2.66 3.39 9.66
N GLY A 99 -3.08 4.10 10.70
CA GLY A 99 -4.27 3.78 11.51
C GLY A 99 -3.94 3.10 12.83
N ILE A 100 -2.80 2.41 12.93
CA ILE A 100 -2.33 1.76 14.16
C ILE A 100 -1.00 2.34 14.60
N TRP A 101 -0.01 2.37 13.71
CA TRP A 101 1.35 2.78 14.03
C TRP A 101 1.67 4.16 13.49
N ARG A 102 2.36 4.95 14.31
CA ARG A 102 3.05 6.16 13.90
C ARG A 102 4.55 5.89 13.89
N LEU A 103 5.16 6.08 12.74
CA LEU A 103 6.60 5.92 12.52
C LEU A 103 7.21 7.28 12.19
N THR A 104 8.26 7.64 12.90
CA THR A 104 9.13 8.77 12.56
C THR A 104 10.58 8.31 12.58
N VAL A 105 11.26 8.28 11.43
CA VAL A 105 12.70 8.08 11.39
C VAL A 105 13.38 9.40 11.70
N LYS A 106 14.17 9.46 12.77
CA LYS A 106 14.81 10.69 13.25
C LYS A 106 16.18 10.93 12.62
N SER A 107 16.96 9.87 12.46
CA SER A 107 18.31 9.95 11.87
C SER A 107 18.78 8.59 11.39
N VAL A 108 19.73 8.63 10.45
CA VAL A 108 20.54 7.48 10.01
C VAL A 108 22.01 7.82 10.22
N LYS A 109 22.82 6.86 10.70
CA LYS A 109 24.24 7.02 10.97
C LYS A 109 25.00 5.80 10.50
N ALA A 110 26.20 6.00 9.96
CA ALA A 110 27.13 4.90 9.70
C ALA A 110 27.66 4.34 11.03
N ILE A 111 27.73 3.04 11.11
CA ILE A 111 28.24 2.28 12.26
C ILE A 111 29.18 1.18 11.79
N ASN A 112 29.93 0.62 12.72
CA ASN A 112 30.72 -0.58 12.49
C ASN A 112 30.76 -1.46 13.73
N ARG A 113 31.13 -2.72 13.55
CA ARG A 113 31.42 -3.67 14.64
C ARG A 113 32.66 -4.48 14.33
N TYR A 114 33.17 -5.20 15.31
CA TYR A 114 34.39 -6.02 15.23
C TYR A 114 35.58 -5.20 14.73
N ASN A 115 35.84 -4.03 15.36
CA ASN A 115 36.93 -3.12 15.02
C ASN A 115 36.96 -2.70 13.53
N GLY A 116 35.79 -2.43 12.95
CA GLY A 116 35.67 -2.01 11.56
C GLY A 116 35.58 -3.12 10.52
N GLN A 117 35.64 -4.39 10.93
CA GLN A 117 35.55 -5.54 10.00
C GLN A 117 34.14 -5.70 9.38
N GLN A 118 33.12 -5.13 10.01
CA GLN A 118 31.78 -5.15 9.49
C GLN A 118 31.14 -3.76 9.60
N LEU A 119 30.84 -3.20 8.45
CA LEU A 119 30.23 -1.88 8.31
C LEU A 119 28.71 -1.97 8.24
N GLY A 120 28.03 -0.90 8.58
CA GLY A 120 26.57 -0.85 8.53
C GLY A 120 26.00 0.53 8.85
N TYR A 121 24.72 0.54 9.15
CA TYR A 121 23.98 1.75 9.51
C TYR A 121 23.10 1.51 10.71
N SER A 122 22.94 2.54 11.56
CA SER A 122 21.88 2.58 12.58
C SER A 122 20.84 3.62 12.21
N LEU A 123 19.58 3.27 12.45
CA LEU A 123 18.43 4.16 12.33
C LEU A 123 17.85 4.42 13.72
N ASN A 124 17.79 5.70 14.11
CA ASN A 124 17.03 6.11 15.27
C ASN A 124 15.62 6.49 14.84
N LEU A 125 14.63 5.85 15.44
CA LEU A 125 13.23 6.05 15.09
C LEU A 125 12.34 6.13 16.33
N GLU A 126 11.21 6.78 16.18
CA GLU A 126 10.12 6.76 17.13
C GLU A 126 8.99 5.88 16.57
N TRP A 127 8.55 4.92 17.38
CA TRP A 127 7.45 4.01 17.08
C TRP A 127 6.35 4.19 18.12
N LYS A 128 5.17 4.63 17.70
CA LYS A 128 4.04 4.94 18.61
C LYS A 128 2.80 4.16 18.24
N ASN A 129 2.08 3.70 19.26
CA ASN A 129 0.75 3.15 19.09
C ASN A 129 -0.28 4.30 19.00
N GLY A 130 -0.85 4.51 17.83
CA GLY A 130 -1.93 5.46 17.56
C GLY A 130 -3.32 4.83 17.57
N ALA A 131 -3.44 3.53 17.85
CA ALA A 131 -4.72 2.84 17.98
C ALA A 131 -5.37 3.10 19.34
N LYS A 132 -6.65 2.74 19.46
CA LYS A 132 -7.42 2.88 20.72
C LYS A 132 -7.23 1.69 21.68
N VAL A 133 -6.41 0.72 21.31
CA VAL A 133 -6.13 -0.50 22.08
C VAL A 133 -4.64 -0.69 22.25
N THR A 134 -4.24 -1.49 23.24
CA THR A 134 -2.87 -1.96 23.37
C THR A 134 -2.53 -2.85 22.17
N ALA A 135 -1.35 -2.64 21.57
CA ALA A 135 -0.91 -3.37 20.39
C ALA A 135 0.59 -3.66 20.45
N ASP A 136 1.01 -4.71 19.77
CA ASP A 136 2.40 -5.01 19.47
C ASP A 136 2.60 -5.19 17.96
N ALA A 137 3.84 -5.07 17.51
CA ALA A 137 4.15 -5.09 16.09
C ALA A 137 3.91 -6.46 15.46
N LEU A 138 4.17 -7.56 16.18
CA LEU A 138 4.00 -8.92 15.68
C LEU A 138 2.53 -9.22 15.38
N ASN A 139 1.64 -9.01 16.35
CA ASN A 139 0.21 -9.31 16.21
C ASN A 139 -0.52 -8.34 15.26
N THR A 140 0.09 -7.21 14.94
CA THR A 140 -0.39 -6.28 13.91
C THR A 140 0.24 -6.52 12.54
N GLY A 141 1.06 -7.56 12.38
CA GLY A 141 1.53 -8.02 11.08
C GLY A 141 2.81 -7.35 10.56
N VAL A 142 3.59 -6.67 11.40
CA VAL A 142 4.93 -6.22 11.02
C VAL A 142 5.82 -7.44 10.81
N LYS A 143 6.35 -7.61 9.58
CA LYS A 143 7.12 -8.80 9.19
C LYS A 143 8.61 -8.50 9.04
N ASN A 144 8.93 -7.50 8.22
CA ASN A 144 10.30 -7.21 7.82
C ASN A 144 10.63 -5.74 8.04
N LEU A 145 11.85 -5.51 8.50
CA LEU A 145 12.45 -4.20 8.65
C LEU A 145 13.72 -4.19 7.81
N ASN A 146 13.68 -3.52 6.66
CA ASN A 146 14.72 -3.56 5.65
C ASN A 146 15.29 -2.17 5.41
N LEU A 147 16.60 -2.05 5.38
CA LEU A 147 17.31 -0.88 4.88
C LEU A 147 17.79 -1.16 3.45
N VAL A 148 17.31 -0.37 2.50
CA VAL A 148 17.75 -0.46 1.10
C VAL A 148 18.80 0.60 0.87
N LEU A 149 19.91 0.20 0.24
CA LEU A 149 21.00 1.06 -0.14
C LEU A 149 20.82 1.58 -1.58
N SER A 150 21.56 2.60 -1.95
CA SER A 150 21.51 3.26 -3.26
C SER A 150 21.88 2.36 -4.44
N ASP A 151 22.61 1.29 -4.18
CA ASP A 151 22.99 0.25 -5.15
C ASP A 151 21.93 -0.87 -5.27
N GLY A 152 20.83 -0.78 -4.51
CA GLY A 152 19.77 -1.78 -4.45
C GLY A 152 20.01 -2.89 -3.42
N THR A 153 21.15 -2.91 -2.73
CA THR A 153 21.42 -3.87 -1.65
C THR A 153 20.40 -3.72 -0.53
N VAL A 154 19.90 -4.84 -0.03
CA VAL A 154 18.93 -4.86 1.08
C VAL A 154 19.61 -5.42 2.32
N LEU A 155 19.66 -4.63 3.38
CA LEU A 155 20.14 -5.03 4.69
C LEU A 155 18.95 -5.29 5.62
N GLN A 156 18.95 -6.41 6.31
CA GLN A 156 17.96 -6.73 7.34
C GLN A 156 18.47 -6.28 8.70
N THR A 157 17.56 -5.91 9.60
CA THR A 157 17.94 -5.52 10.96
C THR A 157 18.36 -6.72 11.80
N ASP A 158 19.43 -6.56 12.57
CA ASP A 158 19.92 -7.57 13.53
C ASP A 158 19.03 -7.65 14.78
N ASN A 159 18.35 -6.56 15.13
CA ASN A 159 17.64 -6.42 16.39
C ASN A 159 16.13 -6.19 16.20
N VAL A 160 15.51 -6.88 15.26
CA VAL A 160 14.07 -6.81 14.98
C VAL A 160 13.22 -7.00 16.25
N GLN A 161 13.68 -7.80 17.17
CA GLN A 161 12.98 -8.12 18.42
C GLN A 161 12.74 -6.90 19.31
N SER A 162 13.59 -5.88 19.23
CA SER A 162 13.42 -4.63 19.98
C SER A 162 12.12 -3.89 19.63
N LEU A 163 11.59 -4.11 18.43
CA LEU A 163 10.31 -3.57 17.96
C LEU A 163 9.20 -4.63 17.99
N THR A 164 9.47 -5.84 17.52
CA THR A 164 8.44 -6.84 17.20
C THR A 164 7.65 -7.29 18.42
N TYR A 165 8.32 -7.53 19.55
CA TYR A 165 7.68 -8.00 20.78
C TYR A 165 7.34 -6.89 21.78
N LYS A 166 7.55 -5.63 21.39
CA LYS A 166 7.24 -4.52 22.29
C LYS A 166 5.75 -4.22 22.28
N THR A 167 5.10 -4.54 23.38
CA THR A 167 3.70 -4.20 23.62
C THR A 167 3.59 -2.72 24.04
N LEU A 168 2.80 -1.94 23.31
CA LEU A 168 2.58 -0.52 23.57
C LEU A 168 1.11 -0.26 23.89
N PRO A 169 0.78 0.31 25.06
CA PRO A 169 -0.55 0.83 25.36
C PRO A 169 -0.97 1.91 24.35
N GLN A 170 -2.26 2.24 24.34
CA GLN A 170 -2.81 3.35 23.56
C GLN A 170 -2.02 4.62 23.80
N GLY A 171 -1.59 5.29 22.74
CA GLY A 171 -0.87 6.56 22.77
C GLY A 171 0.59 6.45 23.25
N ALA A 172 1.02 5.29 23.72
CA ALA A 172 2.42 5.09 24.12
C ALA A 172 3.34 4.96 22.91
N GLY A 173 4.61 5.30 23.12
CA GLY A 173 5.66 5.20 22.11
C GLY A 173 6.98 4.71 22.68
N ALA A 174 7.88 4.34 21.79
CA ALA A 174 9.25 3.98 22.11
C ALA A 174 10.21 4.64 21.10
N ASN A 175 11.33 5.13 21.60
CA ASN A 175 12.47 5.45 20.77
C ASN A 175 13.30 4.17 20.63
N LEU A 176 13.63 3.82 19.40
CA LEU A 176 14.32 2.59 19.04
C LEU A 176 15.54 2.93 18.19
N GLU A 177 16.57 2.16 18.37
CA GLU A 177 17.72 2.12 17.45
C GLU A 177 17.72 0.76 16.75
N LEU A 178 17.62 0.77 15.43
CA LEU A 178 17.72 -0.42 14.59
C LEU A 178 19.08 -0.44 13.91
N THR A 179 19.77 -1.57 13.94
CA THR A 179 21.07 -1.75 13.33
C THR A 179 21.03 -2.69 12.14
N PHE A 180 21.74 -2.33 11.09
CA PHE A 180 21.77 -3.02 9.81
C PHE A 180 23.22 -3.16 9.39
N TYR A 181 23.71 -4.39 9.24
CA TYR A 181 25.10 -4.64 8.87
C TYR A 181 25.20 -5.29 7.50
N ALA A 182 26.17 -4.83 6.72
CA ALA A 182 26.55 -5.49 5.48
C ALA A 182 27.26 -6.82 5.77
N ALA A 183 27.49 -7.61 4.73
CA ALA A 183 28.32 -8.81 4.85
C ALA A 183 29.72 -8.44 5.32
N SER A 184 30.38 -9.35 6.06
CA SER A 184 31.77 -9.14 6.47
C SER A 184 32.66 -8.96 5.26
N GLY A 185 33.66 -8.04 5.38
CA GLY A 185 34.61 -7.77 4.32
C GLY A 185 34.15 -6.75 3.25
N VAL A 186 32.92 -6.22 3.38
CA VAL A 186 32.48 -5.07 2.55
C VAL A 186 33.29 -3.84 3.00
N THR A 187 33.99 -3.19 2.09
CA THR A 187 34.77 -1.98 2.35
C THR A 187 33.89 -0.72 2.24
N ALA A 188 34.32 0.39 2.84
CA ALA A 188 33.54 1.61 2.90
C ALA A 188 33.20 2.22 1.52
N ASP A 189 34.08 2.04 0.55
CA ASP A 189 33.92 2.47 -0.85
C ASP A 189 32.88 1.62 -1.60
N LYS A 190 32.63 0.39 -1.15
CA LYS A 190 31.63 -0.54 -1.73
C LYS A 190 30.29 -0.55 -0.99
N LEU A 191 30.24 0.01 0.21
CA LEU A 191 28.99 0.10 0.95
C LEU A 191 28.13 1.23 0.37
N GLY A 192 27.01 0.89 -0.26
CA GLY A 192 26.04 1.86 -0.79
C GLY A 192 25.50 2.79 0.29
N LYS A 193 25.13 4.02 -0.07
CA LYS A 193 24.50 4.97 0.85
C LYS A 193 23.07 4.52 1.18
N PRO A 194 22.54 4.80 2.39
CA PRO A 194 21.16 4.54 2.70
C PRO A 194 20.20 5.31 1.76
N ASP A 195 19.30 4.59 1.11
CA ASP A 195 18.30 5.15 0.19
C ASP A 195 16.92 5.21 0.85
N LYS A 196 16.44 4.08 1.40
CA LYS A 196 15.14 4.01 2.03
C LYS A 196 15.06 2.94 3.12
N PHE A 197 14.23 3.21 4.13
CA PHE A 197 13.84 2.27 5.16
C PHE A 197 12.45 1.75 4.89
N LEU A 198 12.29 0.42 4.86
CA LEU A 198 11.03 -0.26 4.59
C LEU A 198 10.54 -1.00 5.84
N VAL A 199 9.29 -0.79 6.21
CA VAL A 199 8.56 -1.59 7.20
C VAL A 199 7.46 -2.32 6.46
N GLU A 200 7.62 -3.62 6.29
CA GLU A 200 6.63 -4.46 5.63
C GLU A 200 5.59 -4.94 6.62
N ILE A 201 4.33 -4.71 6.31
CA ILE A 201 3.19 -5.08 7.15
C ILE A 201 2.22 -5.92 6.34
N ASP A 202 1.84 -7.07 6.90
CA ASP A 202 0.78 -7.92 6.36
C ASP A 202 -0.52 -7.68 7.13
N PRO A 203 -1.49 -6.97 6.54
CA PRO A 203 -2.75 -6.68 7.23
C PRO A 203 -3.61 -7.92 7.50
N LEU A 204 -3.33 -9.07 6.87
CA LEU A 204 -4.06 -10.31 7.10
C LEU A 204 -3.75 -10.91 8.48
N VAL A 205 -2.55 -10.68 9.02
CA VAL A 205 -2.18 -11.13 10.36
C VAL A 205 -3.11 -10.51 11.40
N LEU A 206 -3.35 -9.20 11.32
CA LEU A 206 -4.23 -8.49 12.24
C LEU A 206 -5.64 -9.10 12.31
N LYS A 207 -6.18 -9.53 11.17
CA LYS A 207 -7.52 -10.15 11.10
C LYS A 207 -7.61 -11.47 11.89
N ASN A 208 -6.48 -12.16 12.02
CA ASN A 208 -6.40 -13.47 12.65
C ASN A 208 -6.04 -13.41 14.15
N THR A 209 -5.58 -12.26 14.64
CA THR A 209 -5.11 -12.11 16.04
C THR A 209 -6.19 -11.61 17.00
N GLY A 210 -7.35 -11.17 16.51
CA GLY A 210 -8.44 -10.67 17.34
C GLY A 210 -8.16 -9.31 18.00
N VAL A 211 -7.10 -8.61 17.62
CA VAL A 211 -6.83 -7.25 18.11
C VAL A 211 -7.89 -6.29 17.56
N ALA A 212 -8.64 -5.63 18.45
CA ALA A 212 -9.80 -4.82 18.10
C ALA A 212 -9.39 -3.44 17.51
N THR A 213 -8.67 -3.44 16.39
CA THR A 213 -8.25 -2.25 15.65
C THR A 213 -8.18 -2.54 14.15
N ALA A 214 -7.99 -1.52 13.34
CA ALA A 214 -7.89 -1.65 11.89
C ALA A 214 -6.88 -0.65 11.30
N TYR A 215 -6.27 -1.04 10.20
CA TYR A 215 -5.52 -0.12 9.36
C TYR A 215 -6.46 0.82 8.60
N THR A 216 -6.06 2.08 8.43
CA THR A 216 -6.81 3.08 7.65
C THR A 216 -6.56 2.99 6.16
N THR A 217 -5.63 2.13 5.74
CA THR A 217 -5.25 1.89 4.35
C THR A 217 -5.11 0.40 4.07
N PRO A 218 -5.47 -0.09 2.87
CA PRO A 218 -5.29 -1.49 2.49
C PRO A 218 -3.81 -1.92 2.43
N ASN A 219 -2.90 -0.98 2.25
CA ASN A 219 -1.45 -1.20 2.20
C ASN A 219 -0.76 -0.43 3.33
N PRO A 220 -0.71 -0.99 4.55
CA PRO A 220 -0.26 -0.27 5.75
C PRO A 220 1.26 -0.20 5.92
N SER A 221 2.05 -0.75 5.01
CA SER A 221 3.51 -0.72 5.03
C SER A 221 4.06 0.70 4.95
N PHE A 222 5.22 0.94 5.53
CA PHE A 222 5.89 2.23 5.47
C PHE A 222 7.13 2.19 4.58
N ARG A 223 7.38 3.29 3.90
CA ARG A 223 8.61 3.59 3.16
C ARG A 223 9.11 4.98 3.56
N VAL A 224 10.23 5.04 4.24
CA VAL A 224 10.86 6.30 4.60
C VAL A 224 12.08 6.50 3.71
N ARG A 225 12.05 7.54 2.89
CA ARG A 225 13.17 7.96 2.08
C ARG A 225 14.22 8.61 2.97
N LEU A 226 15.47 8.20 2.81
CA LEU A 226 16.58 8.65 3.62
C LEU A 226 17.46 9.69 2.91
N ASP A 227 17.15 9.96 1.64
CA ASP A 227 17.77 10.98 0.79
C ASP A 227 17.08 12.34 0.88
N CYS A 228 15.96 12.44 1.59
CA CYS A 228 15.24 13.69 1.82
C CYS A 228 14.95 13.91 3.32
N GLN A 229 14.88 15.18 3.70
CA GLN A 229 14.56 15.62 5.07
C GLN A 229 13.49 16.70 5.02
N LYS A 230 12.57 16.67 6.01
CA LYS A 230 11.55 17.70 6.17
C LYS A 230 11.98 18.71 7.23
#